data_4a5900f1cadf9da362e8ee07316279c1
#
_entry.id   4a5900f1cadf9da362e8ee07316279c1
#
_cell.length_a   1.000
_cell.length_b   1.000
_cell.length_c   1.000
_cell.angle_alpha   90.00
_cell.angle_beta   90.00
_cell.angle_gamma   90.00
#
_symmetry.space_group_name_H-M   'P 1'
#
loop_
_entity.id
_entity.type
_entity.pdbx_description
1 polymer ?
#
loop_
_entity_poly.entity_id
_entity_poly.type
_entity_poly.pdbx_seq_one_letter_code
_entity_poly.pdbx_strand_id
1 'polypeptide(L)'
;RDVERSRGLGDVYKRQVGILDGSFSNCEKITSVDMPDSVKSIGEDAFKSCSSLIKVRFSNQLTDIGNYAFYRCDSMQQVHLPDSVKDLGAWAFRYCDALTEVTISKNISDIPDNAFGGCTNLTGITIPDGVKTIADNAFSYCSNLTIYCSSGSAAEKYAKNNNIKRKVTDERKTQTITTDNDNIEKTVGEPDFKITAKTTGDGTLSFYSGNEDIIQVSENGAVKIIGAGTTNIVITASATQNCKMAQTEIYITIKNKETDQKRVQKITYSYQADKKDLNIFYLDAKSDGDGKISYRSENEKIVKIDAVSYTHLTLPTICS
;
A
#
# COMPACT_ATOMS: atom_id res chain seq x y z
N ARG A 1 22.00 -26.36 6.13
CA ARG A 1 22.84 -25.17 5.76
C ARG A 1 22.07 -24.15 4.91
N ASP A 2 21.11 -24.56 4.07
CA ASP A 2 20.35 -23.64 3.19
C ASP A 2 19.21 -22.93 3.91
N VAL A 3 18.70 -23.47 5.01
CA VAL A 3 17.64 -22.85 5.83
C VAL A 3 18.17 -21.66 6.65
N GLU A 4 19.42 -21.69 7.05
CA GLU A 4 20.03 -20.55 7.77
C GLU A 4 20.37 -19.38 6.85
N ARG A 5 20.69 -19.64 5.57
CA ARG A 5 20.88 -18.57 4.57
C ARG A 5 19.60 -17.84 4.25
N SER A 6 18.45 -18.53 4.19
CA SER A 6 17.16 -17.89 3.92
C SER A 6 16.66 -17.04 5.09
N ARG A 7 17.00 -17.40 6.35
CA ARG A 7 16.66 -16.58 7.52
C ARG A 7 17.46 -15.28 7.57
N GLY A 8 18.74 -15.30 7.20
CA GLY A 8 19.58 -14.10 7.17
C GLY A 8 19.18 -13.10 6.07
N LEU A 9 18.75 -13.58 4.91
CA LEU A 9 18.24 -12.74 3.82
C LEU A 9 16.91 -12.09 4.18
N GLY A 10 15.99 -12.81 4.81
CA GLY A 10 14.70 -12.26 5.25
C GLY A 10 14.83 -11.11 6.27
N ASP A 11 15.81 -11.17 7.17
CA ASP A 11 16.05 -10.11 8.15
C ASP A 11 16.78 -8.88 7.54
N VAL A 12 17.59 -9.08 6.51
CA VAL A 12 18.22 -7.98 5.76
C VAL A 12 17.15 -7.19 4.98
N TYR A 13 16.20 -7.87 4.34
CA TYR A 13 15.10 -7.20 3.63
C TYR A 13 14.14 -6.46 4.58
N LYS A 14 13.91 -6.97 5.78
CA LYS A 14 13.09 -6.28 6.81
C LYS A 14 13.71 -4.99 7.35
N ARG A 15 15.01 -4.77 7.15
CA ARG A 15 15.73 -3.56 7.56
C ARG A 15 15.92 -2.53 6.45
N GLN A 16 15.47 -2.82 5.23
CA GLN A 16 15.62 -1.89 4.12
C GLN A 16 14.60 -0.74 4.29
N VAL A 17 15.10 0.41 4.71
CA VAL A 17 14.33 1.64 4.93
C VAL A 17 14.26 2.55 3.69
N GLY A 18 14.80 2.13 2.55
CA GLY A 18 14.83 2.92 1.33
C GLY A 18 15.01 2.10 0.07
N ILE A 19 14.64 2.70 -1.06
CA ILE A 19 14.93 2.19 -2.40
C ILE A 19 16.28 2.78 -2.79
N LEU A 20 17.23 1.92 -3.15
CA LEU A 20 18.60 2.35 -3.46
C LEU A 20 18.67 3.06 -4.81
N ASP A 21 19.78 3.80 -5.02
CA ASP A 21 20.06 4.49 -6.27
C ASP A 21 20.02 3.54 -7.46
N GLY A 22 19.37 3.95 -8.53
CA GLY A 22 19.28 3.23 -9.78
C GLY A 22 18.61 1.85 -9.74
N SER A 23 18.02 1.43 -8.60
CA SER A 23 17.54 0.04 -8.38
C SER A 23 16.60 -0.48 -9.47
N PHE A 24 15.76 0.38 -10.04
CA PHE A 24 14.80 0.05 -11.08
C PHE A 24 15.01 0.90 -12.35
N SER A 25 16.17 1.52 -12.49
CA SER A 25 16.46 2.36 -13.66
C SER A 25 16.33 1.57 -14.96
N ASN A 26 15.67 2.17 -15.96
CA ASN A 26 15.36 1.56 -17.27
C ASN A 26 14.49 0.28 -17.23
N CYS A 27 13.73 0.08 -16.15
CA CYS A 27 12.76 -1.01 -16.08
C CYS A 27 11.48 -0.63 -16.85
N GLU A 28 11.55 -0.65 -18.19
CA GLU A 28 10.48 -0.18 -19.08
C GLU A 28 9.18 -0.97 -19.00
N LYS A 29 9.20 -2.17 -18.42
CA LYS A 29 8.02 -3.04 -18.32
C LYS A 29 7.24 -2.88 -17.01
N ILE A 30 7.75 -2.14 -16.05
CA ILE A 30 7.04 -1.89 -14.79
C ILE A 30 5.90 -0.92 -15.06
N THR A 31 4.68 -1.30 -14.73
CA THR A 31 3.48 -0.48 -14.92
C THR A 31 2.97 0.13 -13.62
N SER A 32 3.27 -0.48 -12.49
CA SER A 32 2.88 0.01 -11.17
C SER A 32 3.92 -0.33 -10.12
N VAL A 33 4.01 0.52 -9.11
CA VAL A 33 4.86 0.32 -7.92
C VAL A 33 4.01 0.57 -6.68
N ASP A 34 4.02 -0.39 -5.77
CA ASP A 34 3.42 -0.29 -4.45
C ASP A 34 4.53 -0.31 -3.39
N MET A 35 4.72 0.80 -2.68
CA MET A 35 5.76 0.92 -1.67
C MET A 35 5.20 0.58 -0.29
N PRO A 36 5.77 -0.40 0.41
CA PRO A 36 5.40 -0.68 1.79
C PRO A 36 5.76 0.51 2.70
N ASP A 37 5.03 0.66 3.81
CA ASP A 37 5.21 1.79 4.73
C ASP A 37 6.56 1.80 5.47
N SER A 38 7.40 0.77 5.31
CA SER A 38 8.78 0.78 5.78
C SER A 38 9.72 1.64 4.93
N VAL A 39 9.32 2.02 3.70
CA VAL A 39 10.16 2.82 2.79
C VAL A 39 10.14 4.28 3.21
N LYS A 40 11.32 4.83 3.54
CA LYS A 40 11.51 6.21 3.97
C LYS A 40 12.19 7.07 2.92
N SER A 41 12.94 6.47 2.00
CA SER A 41 13.67 7.21 0.97
C SER A 41 13.64 6.49 -0.37
N ILE A 42 13.67 7.28 -1.44
CA ILE A 42 13.85 6.81 -2.81
C ILE A 42 15.16 7.44 -3.31
N GLY A 43 16.09 6.58 -3.73
CA GLY A 43 17.43 6.99 -4.16
C GLY A 43 17.44 7.72 -5.50
N GLU A 44 18.62 8.23 -5.85
CA GLU A 44 18.87 8.86 -7.15
C GLU A 44 18.65 7.87 -8.30
N ASP A 45 18.06 8.33 -9.41
CA ASP A 45 17.79 7.50 -10.60
C ASP A 45 16.95 6.23 -10.33
N ALA A 46 16.34 6.06 -9.16
CA ALA A 46 15.76 4.78 -8.71
C ALA A 46 14.75 4.18 -9.70
N PHE A 47 13.88 4.98 -10.31
CA PHE A 47 12.90 4.60 -11.33
C PHE A 47 13.10 5.37 -12.65
N LYS A 48 14.29 5.88 -12.88
CA LYS A 48 14.61 6.62 -14.11
C LYS A 48 14.30 5.79 -15.35
N SER A 49 13.62 6.39 -16.33
CA SER A 49 13.23 5.77 -17.60
C SER A 49 12.38 4.50 -17.45
N CYS A 50 11.56 4.41 -16.40
CA CYS A 50 10.48 3.45 -16.31
C CYS A 50 9.30 3.95 -17.17
N SER A 51 9.43 3.92 -18.49
CA SER A 51 8.53 4.59 -19.44
C SER A 51 7.09 4.08 -19.40
N SER A 52 6.85 2.83 -19.00
CA SER A 52 5.51 2.26 -18.83
C SER A 52 4.93 2.43 -17.44
N LEU A 53 5.61 3.08 -16.50
CA LEU A 53 5.14 3.25 -15.13
C LEU A 53 3.98 4.25 -15.10
N ILE A 54 2.77 3.74 -14.81
CA ILE A 54 1.54 4.53 -14.81
C ILE A 54 1.23 5.03 -13.40
N LYS A 55 1.44 4.20 -12.39
CA LYS A 55 0.98 4.42 -11.03
C LYS A 55 2.04 4.09 -9.99
N VAL A 56 2.18 4.96 -9.01
CA VAL A 56 3.03 4.74 -7.82
C VAL A 56 2.19 5.01 -6.58
N ARG A 57 2.12 4.03 -5.68
CA ARG A 57 1.71 4.25 -4.31
C ARG A 57 2.96 4.51 -3.48
N PHE A 58 3.08 5.73 -3.01
CA PHE A 58 4.16 6.11 -2.09
C PHE A 58 3.90 5.61 -0.67
N SER A 59 4.98 5.29 0.04
CA SER A 59 4.94 4.99 1.47
C SER A 59 4.48 6.22 2.27
N ASN A 60 3.60 6.04 3.25
CA ASN A 60 3.19 7.10 4.17
C ASN A 60 4.32 7.56 5.12
N GLN A 61 5.45 6.86 5.12
CA GLN A 61 6.66 7.21 5.89
C GLN A 61 7.76 7.80 5.00
N LEU A 62 7.48 8.02 3.71
CA LEU A 62 8.47 8.53 2.77
C LEU A 62 8.84 9.97 3.12
N THR A 63 10.12 10.24 3.36
CA THR A 63 10.65 11.56 3.68
C THR A 63 11.43 12.19 2.53
N ASP A 64 12.12 11.37 1.73
CA ASP A 64 13.09 11.82 0.75
C ASP A 64 12.88 11.18 -0.62
N ILE A 65 12.90 11.98 -1.66
CA ILE A 65 12.91 11.55 -3.07
C ILE A 65 14.17 12.10 -3.71
N GLY A 66 15.05 11.20 -4.21
CA GLY A 66 16.32 11.54 -4.79
C GLY A 66 16.22 12.24 -6.15
N ASN A 67 17.38 12.75 -6.62
CA ASN A 67 17.48 13.35 -7.94
C ASN A 67 17.12 12.34 -9.02
N TYR A 68 16.44 12.78 -10.09
CA TYR A 68 16.04 11.95 -11.23
C TYR A 68 15.22 10.71 -10.87
N ALA A 69 14.70 10.58 -9.64
CA ALA A 69 14.10 9.35 -9.14
C ALA A 69 13.01 8.77 -10.08
N PHE A 70 12.22 9.60 -10.72
CA PHE A 70 11.20 9.24 -11.72
C PHE A 70 11.37 9.96 -13.06
N TYR A 71 12.61 10.32 -13.38
CA TYR A 71 12.93 10.98 -14.65
C TYR A 71 12.51 10.10 -15.84
N ARG A 72 11.75 10.67 -16.79
CA ARG A 72 11.21 9.94 -17.96
C ARG A 72 10.31 8.73 -17.60
N CYS A 73 9.48 8.88 -16.60
CA CYS A 73 8.33 7.99 -16.40
C CYS A 73 7.16 8.49 -17.26
N ASP A 74 7.29 8.34 -18.58
CA ASP A 74 6.48 9.02 -19.58
C ASP A 74 4.98 8.69 -19.49
N SER A 75 4.62 7.51 -18.96
CA SER A 75 3.24 7.06 -18.77
C SER A 75 2.62 7.43 -17.43
N MET A 76 3.38 8.06 -16.52
CA MET A 76 2.90 8.40 -15.17
C MET A 76 1.84 9.50 -15.24
N GLN A 77 0.62 9.22 -14.79
CA GLN A 77 -0.52 10.12 -14.93
C GLN A 77 -0.73 11.03 -13.74
N GLN A 78 -0.44 10.54 -12.55
CA GLN A 78 -0.69 11.24 -11.29
C GLN A 78 0.45 11.03 -10.29
N VAL A 79 0.74 12.07 -9.52
CA VAL A 79 1.69 12.05 -8.41
C VAL A 79 1.04 12.67 -7.17
N HIS A 80 0.88 11.86 -6.13
CA HIS A 80 0.39 12.31 -4.84
C HIS A 80 1.48 12.10 -3.78
N LEU A 81 2.24 13.13 -3.49
CA LEU A 81 3.29 13.07 -2.48
C LEU A 81 2.65 13.10 -1.07
N PRO A 82 2.91 12.09 -0.22
CA PRO A 82 2.41 12.09 1.15
C PRO A 82 3.01 13.24 1.95
N ASP A 83 2.29 13.70 2.97
CA ASP A 83 2.72 14.81 3.82
C ASP A 83 4.02 14.52 4.59
N SER A 84 4.46 13.28 4.66
CA SER A 84 5.76 12.90 5.23
C SER A 84 6.95 13.38 4.39
N VAL A 85 6.77 13.59 3.07
CA VAL A 85 7.85 14.03 2.17
C VAL A 85 8.26 15.45 2.50
N LYS A 86 9.57 15.65 2.74
CA LYS A 86 10.21 16.91 3.05
C LYS A 86 11.18 17.33 1.96
N ASP A 87 11.87 16.35 1.39
CA ASP A 87 12.94 16.58 0.43
C ASP A 87 12.57 15.98 -0.93
N LEU A 88 12.58 16.85 -1.94
CA LEU A 88 12.34 16.50 -3.34
C LEU A 88 13.61 16.80 -4.14
N GLY A 89 14.14 15.80 -4.84
CA GLY A 89 15.33 15.91 -5.64
C GLY A 89 15.10 16.71 -6.93
N ALA A 90 16.19 17.28 -7.44
CA ALA A 90 16.19 17.91 -8.75
C ALA A 90 15.86 16.88 -9.84
N TRP A 91 15.08 17.29 -10.87
CA TRP A 91 14.72 16.46 -12.00
C TRP A 91 13.86 15.23 -11.65
N ALA A 92 13.35 15.16 -10.40
CA ALA A 92 12.72 13.95 -9.88
C ALA A 92 11.57 13.44 -10.77
N PHE A 93 10.73 14.31 -11.31
CA PHE A 93 9.60 13.97 -12.20
C PHE A 93 9.74 14.62 -13.58
N ARG A 94 10.96 14.96 -14.00
CA ARG A 94 11.14 15.59 -15.29
C ARG A 94 10.81 14.65 -16.45
N TYR A 95 10.12 15.17 -17.46
CA TYR A 95 9.62 14.45 -18.64
C TYR A 95 8.65 13.31 -18.29
N CYS A 96 7.84 13.47 -17.26
CA CYS A 96 6.66 12.66 -17.04
C CYS A 96 5.54 13.22 -17.94
N ASP A 97 5.58 12.92 -19.24
CA ASP A 97 4.76 13.59 -20.24
C ASP A 97 3.25 13.37 -20.05
N ALA A 98 2.84 12.17 -19.56
CA ALA A 98 1.44 11.88 -19.28
C ALA A 98 0.91 12.50 -17.98
N LEU A 99 1.77 13.17 -17.19
CA LEU A 99 1.40 13.68 -15.86
C LEU A 99 0.38 14.83 -16.00
N THR A 100 -0.81 14.63 -15.44
CA THR A 100 -1.91 15.61 -15.49
C THR A 100 -2.19 16.24 -14.14
N GLU A 101 -1.89 15.53 -13.05
CA GLU A 101 -2.19 15.93 -11.68
C GLU A 101 -1.00 15.69 -10.75
N VAL A 102 -0.69 16.70 -9.94
CA VAL A 102 0.34 16.63 -8.89
C VAL A 102 -0.21 17.23 -7.61
N THR A 103 -0.10 16.46 -6.51
CA THR A 103 -0.28 16.95 -5.16
C THR A 103 1.09 17.02 -4.48
N ILE A 104 1.50 18.23 -4.09
CA ILE A 104 2.75 18.47 -3.38
C ILE A 104 2.50 18.36 -1.88
N SER A 105 3.41 17.65 -1.17
CA SER A 105 3.41 17.60 0.30
C SER A 105 3.45 19.02 0.89
N LYS A 106 2.64 19.27 1.90
CA LYS A 106 2.64 20.56 2.61
C LYS A 106 3.94 20.84 3.39
N ASN A 107 4.75 19.82 3.61
CA ASN A 107 6.00 19.90 4.38
C ASN A 107 7.24 20.08 3.48
N ILE A 108 7.08 20.14 2.17
CA ILE A 108 8.16 20.55 1.25
C ILE A 108 8.37 22.05 1.36
N SER A 109 9.63 22.46 1.60
CA SER A 109 10.03 23.87 1.63
C SER A 109 10.52 24.38 0.29
N ASP A 110 11.04 23.50 -0.56
CA ASP A 110 11.74 23.85 -1.78
C ASP A 110 11.32 22.97 -2.96
N ILE A 111 10.98 23.57 -4.09
CA ILE A 111 10.78 22.87 -5.35
C ILE A 111 12.05 23.05 -6.20
N PRO A 112 12.85 21.99 -6.37
CA PRO A 112 14.19 22.10 -6.95
C PRO A 112 14.15 22.22 -8.48
N ASP A 113 15.36 22.38 -9.05
CA ASP A 113 15.57 22.53 -10.48
C ASP A 113 14.93 21.39 -11.27
N ASN A 114 14.13 21.76 -12.26
CA ASN A 114 13.45 20.85 -13.19
C ASN A 114 12.63 19.73 -12.51
N ALA A 115 12.21 19.87 -11.27
CA ALA A 115 11.49 18.82 -10.56
C ALA A 115 10.30 18.27 -11.37
N PHE A 116 9.58 19.13 -12.09
CA PHE A 116 8.48 18.80 -12.99
C PHE A 116 8.68 19.34 -14.41
N GLY A 117 9.92 19.64 -14.79
CA GLY A 117 10.24 20.17 -16.13
C GLY A 117 9.85 19.19 -17.24
N GLY A 118 9.20 19.65 -18.28
CA GLY A 118 8.79 18.82 -19.40
C GLY A 118 7.52 17.98 -19.18
N CYS A 119 6.79 18.19 -18.09
CA CYS A 119 5.47 17.57 -17.88
C CYS A 119 4.43 18.29 -18.75
N THR A 120 4.41 17.96 -20.04
CA THR A 120 3.68 18.74 -21.06
C THR A 120 2.17 18.73 -20.91
N ASN A 121 1.61 17.68 -20.30
CA ASN A 121 0.19 17.53 -19.99
C ASN A 121 -0.23 18.07 -18.62
N LEU A 122 0.70 18.61 -17.82
CA LEU A 122 0.36 19.16 -16.52
C LEU A 122 -0.40 20.48 -16.68
N THR A 123 -1.69 20.47 -16.33
CA THR A 123 -2.58 21.62 -16.54
C THR A 123 -2.77 22.47 -15.30
N GLY A 124 -2.54 21.90 -14.11
CA GLY A 124 -2.72 22.63 -12.86
C GLY A 124 -1.96 22.01 -11.71
N ILE A 125 -1.43 22.87 -10.83
CA ILE A 125 -0.77 22.47 -9.59
C ILE A 125 -1.09 23.45 -8.47
N THR A 126 -1.40 22.93 -7.29
CA THR A 126 -1.52 23.76 -6.08
C THR A 126 -0.20 23.69 -5.33
N ILE A 127 0.42 24.85 -5.12
CA ILE A 127 1.68 24.97 -4.38
C ILE A 127 1.36 25.45 -2.97
N PRO A 128 1.65 24.67 -1.92
CA PRO A 128 1.40 25.01 -0.53
C PRO A 128 2.19 26.26 -0.08
N ASP A 129 1.66 26.98 0.90
CA ASP A 129 2.31 28.17 1.48
C ASP A 129 3.62 27.85 2.23
N GLY A 130 3.83 26.57 2.57
CA GLY A 130 5.08 26.06 3.14
C GLY A 130 6.27 26.20 2.21
N VAL A 131 6.04 26.20 0.90
CA VAL A 131 7.09 26.32 -0.11
C VAL A 131 7.69 27.72 -0.08
N LYS A 132 8.99 27.80 0.17
CA LYS A 132 9.77 29.06 0.30
C LYS A 132 10.48 29.41 -0.99
N THR A 133 11.01 28.37 -1.66
CA THR A 133 11.79 28.54 -2.91
C THR A 133 11.27 27.63 -4.02
N ILE A 134 11.31 28.15 -5.23
CA ILE A 134 11.01 27.39 -6.46
C ILE A 134 12.09 27.75 -7.44
N ALA A 135 12.84 26.76 -7.90
CA ALA A 135 13.90 26.95 -8.87
C ALA A 135 13.34 27.46 -10.22
N ASP A 136 14.09 28.32 -10.89
CA ASP A 136 13.63 28.99 -12.13
C ASP A 136 13.13 28.00 -13.20
N ASN A 137 13.74 26.81 -13.27
CA ASN A 137 13.40 25.76 -14.23
C ASN A 137 12.42 24.71 -13.71
N ALA A 138 11.91 24.86 -12.47
CA ALA A 138 11.14 23.80 -11.80
C ALA A 138 9.99 23.25 -12.67
N PHE A 139 9.31 24.09 -13.46
CA PHE A 139 8.22 23.76 -14.36
C PHE A 139 8.51 24.14 -15.83
N SER A 140 9.78 24.14 -16.24
CA SER A 140 10.16 24.41 -17.62
C SER A 140 9.42 23.49 -18.59
N TYR A 141 8.97 24.00 -19.74
CA TYR A 141 8.22 23.26 -20.76
C TYR A 141 6.84 22.72 -20.33
N CYS A 142 6.30 23.16 -19.19
CA CYS A 142 4.90 22.90 -18.80
C CYS A 142 3.99 23.97 -19.41
N SER A 143 3.78 23.93 -20.73
CA SER A 143 3.15 25.02 -21.51
C SER A 143 1.70 25.34 -21.14
N ASN A 144 0.99 24.36 -20.56
CA ASN A 144 -0.44 24.48 -20.21
C ASN A 144 -0.68 24.70 -18.70
N LEU A 145 0.39 24.85 -17.93
CA LEU A 145 0.32 24.88 -16.47
C LEU A 145 -0.40 26.14 -15.96
N THR A 146 -1.26 25.93 -14.98
CA THR A 146 -1.81 26.98 -14.12
C THR A 146 -1.36 26.71 -12.66
N ILE A 147 -0.68 27.65 -12.03
CA ILE A 147 -0.29 27.56 -10.63
C ILE A 147 -1.37 28.18 -9.74
N TYR A 148 -1.88 27.39 -8.80
CA TYR A 148 -2.77 27.84 -7.73
C TYR A 148 -1.95 28.13 -6.48
N CYS A 149 -2.05 29.33 -5.95
CA CYS A 149 -1.18 29.79 -4.86
C CYS A 149 -1.84 30.92 -4.04
N SER A 150 -1.33 31.21 -2.86
CA SER A 150 -1.76 32.36 -2.07
C SER A 150 -1.07 33.64 -2.52
N SER A 151 -1.72 34.78 -2.27
CA SER A 151 -1.17 36.12 -2.56
C SER A 151 0.13 36.33 -1.75
N GLY A 152 1.13 36.90 -2.39
CA GLY A 152 2.44 37.17 -1.81
C GLY A 152 3.34 35.94 -1.62
N SER A 153 2.85 34.70 -1.94
CA SER A 153 3.64 33.48 -1.80
C SER A 153 4.82 33.42 -2.79
N ALA A 154 5.77 32.51 -2.50
CA ALA A 154 6.86 32.21 -3.44
C ALA A 154 6.30 31.71 -4.78
N ALA A 155 5.25 30.91 -4.75
CA ALA A 155 4.57 30.38 -5.93
C ALA A 155 3.95 31.48 -6.81
N GLU A 156 3.34 32.50 -6.21
CA GLU A 156 2.84 33.65 -6.96
C GLU A 156 3.96 34.43 -7.64
N LYS A 157 5.06 34.69 -6.91
CA LYS A 157 6.23 35.39 -7.44
C LYS A 157 6.85 34.59 -8.59
N TYR A 158 7.01 33.27 -8.41
CA TYR A 158 7.54 32.38 -9.45
C TYR A 158 6.67 32.41 -10.70
N ALA A 159 5.35 32.24 -10.57
CA ALA A 159 4.42 32.25 -11.70
C ALA A 159 4.47 33.59 -12.49
N LYS A 160 4.60 34.71 -11.77
CA LYS A 160 4.78 36.05 -12.39
C LYS A 160 6.06 36.14 -13.19
N ASN A 161 7.18 35.73 -12.58
CA ASN A 161 8.50 35.85 -13.20
C ASN A 161 8.65 34.97 -14.44
N ASN A 162 7.97 33.81 -14.45
CA ASN A 162 8.05 32.84 -15.55
C ASN A 162 6.87 32.92 -16.54
N ASN A 163 6.01 33.93 -16.45
CA ASN A 163 4.81 34.09 -17.29
C ASN A 163 3.88 32.88 -17.28
N ILE A 164 3.81 32.17 -16.17
CA ILE A 164 2.91 31.03 -16.00
C ILE A 164 1.54 31.56 -15.54
N LYS A 165 0.48 30.98 -16.12
CA LYS A 165 -0.89 31.26 -15.65
C LYS A 165 -0.98 30.98 -14.16
N ARG A 166 -1.58 31.89 -13.41
CA ARG A 166 -1.79 31.71 -11.99
C ARG A 166 -3.19 32.07 -11.56
N LYS A 167 -3.65 31.40 -10.53
CA LYS A 167 -4.85 31.75 -9.81
C LYS A 167 -4.47 32.00 -8.35
N VAL A 168 -4.56 33.25 -7.93
CA VAL A 168 -4.27 33.65 -6.56
C VAL A 168 -5.47 33.29 -5.70
N THR A 169 -5.20 32.54 -4.63
CA THR A 169 -6.22 31.83 -3.85
C THR A 169 -6.83 32.63 -2.70
N ASP A 170 -6.41 33.86 -2.48
CA ASP A 170 -6.85 34.63 -1.31
C ASP A 170 -8.36 34.92 -1.32
N GLU A 171 -8.97 34.98 -2.48
CA GLU A 171 -10.43 35.14 -2.63
C GLU A 171 -11.15 33.78 -2.73
N ARG A 172 -10.42 32.65 -2.88
CA ARG A 172 -11.06 31.34 -2.95
C ARG A 172 -11.55 30.91 -1.58
N LYS A 173 -12.78 30.44 -1.55
CA LYS A 173 -13.39 29.91 -0.31
C LYS A 173 -12.69 28.62 0.11
N THR A 174 -12.56 28.44 1.38
CA THR A 174 -12.20 27.11 1.94
C THR A 174 -13.38 26.18 1.71
N GLN A 175 -13.12 25.00 1.15
CA GLN A 175 -14.10 23.92 1.11
C GLN A 175 -13.69 22.85 2.12
N THR A 176 -14.67 22.11 2.60
CA THR A 176 -14.48 20.98 3.49
C THR A 176 -15.12 19.74 2.88
N ILE A 177 -14.58 18.59 3.20
CA ILE A 177 -15.12 17.30 2.82
C ILE A 177 -15.75 16.67 4.05
N THR A 178 -16.98 16.22 3.92
CA THR A 178 -17.68 15.45 4.94
C THR A 178 -17.95 14.04 4.43
N THR A 179 -17.78 13.07 5.29
CA THR A 179 -18.01 11.65 5.05
C THR A 179 -19.05 11.11 6.03
N ASP A 180 -19.74 10.05 5.65
CA ASP A 180 -20.75 9.44 6.53
C ASP A 180 -20.07 8.68 7.70
N ASN A 181 -18.83 8.22 7.52
CA ASN A 181 -18.05 7.49 8.52
C ASN A 181 -16.57 7.81 8.39
N ASP A 182 -15.89 8.00 9.51
CA ASP A 182 -14.43 8.23 9.55
C ASP A 182 -13.62 6.94 9.73
N ASN A 183 -14.26 5.90 10.27
CA ASN A 183 -13.69 4.58 10.47
C ASN A 183 -14.67 3.51 9.99
N ILE A 184 -14.20 2.59 9.16
CA ILE A 184 -15.01 1.50 8.63
C ILE A 184 -14.32 0.18 8.96
N GLU A 185 -15.06 -0.72 9.60
CA GLU A 185 -14.62 -2.10 9.83
C GLU A 185 -15.44 -3.05 8.96
N LYS A 186 -14.76 -3.95 8.28
CA LYS A 186 -15.31 -4.99 7.40
C LYS A 186 -14.52 -6.28 7.54
N THR A 187 -15.03 -7.35 6.92
CA THR A 187 -14.39 -8.66 6.93
C THR A 187 -14.18 -9.14 5.49
N VAL A 188 -13.09 -9.83 5.23
CA VAL A 188 -12.82 -10.44 3.91
C VAL A 188 -13.99 -11.34 3.50
N GLY A 189 -14.54 -11.10 2.30
CA GLY A 189 -15.69 -11.81 1.76
C GLY A 189 -17.05 -11.14 2.04
N GLU A 190 -17.08 -10.02 2.76
CA GLU A 190 -18.25 -9.16 2.76
C GLU A 190 -18.43 -8.48 1.38
N PRO A 191 -19.67 -8.08 1.04
CA PRO A 191 -19.93 -7.41 -0.23
C PRO A 191 -19.18 -6.06 -0.32
N ASP A 192 -18.85 -5.69 -1.55
CA ASP A 192 -18.35 -4.37 -1.88
C ASP A 192 -19.28 -3.28 -1.37
N PHE A 193 -18.74 -2.13 -1.01
CA PHE A 193 -19.49 -1.03 -0.43
C PHE A 193 -19.12 0.30 -1.09
N LYS A 194 -19.81 1.35 -0.73
CA LYS A 194 -19.57 2.69 -1.28
C LYS A 194 -19.33 3.69 -0.17
N ILE A 195 -18.29 4.51 -0.35
CA ILE A 195 -18.06 5.67 0.48
C ILE A 195 -18.80 6.86 -0.15
N THR A 196 -19.60 7.52 0.68
CA THR A 196 -20.25 8.77 0.32
C THR A 196 -19.48 9.93 0.92
N ALA A 197 -19.10 10.85 0.08
CA ALA A 197 -18.47 12.10 0.51
C ALA A 197 -19.17 13.28 -0.15
N LYS A 198 -19.19 14.40 0.55
CA LYS A 198 -19.72 15.68 0.05
C LYS A 198 -18.70 16.76 0.30
N THR A 199 -18.58 17.69 -0.64
CA THR A 199 -17.79 18.92 -0.43
C THR A 199 -18.73 20.11 -0.29
N THR A 200 -18.32 21.07 0.53
CA THR A 200 -19.02 22.36 0.67
C THR A 200 -18.70 23.31 -0.48
N GLY A 201 -17.73 22.96 -1.32
CA GLY A 201 -17.31 23.75 -2.48
C GLY A 201 -17.77 23.13 -3.80
N ASP A 202 -17.19 23.64 -4.88
CA ASP A 202 -17.46 23.22 -6.27
C ASP A 202 -16.34 22.31 -6.84
N GLY A 203 -15.42 21.84 -6.00
CA GLY A 203 -14.35 20.90 -6.37
C GLY A 203 -14.88 19.50 -6.64
N THR A 204 -14.34 18.86 -7.66
CA THR A 204 -14.62 17.45 -7.96
C THR A 204 -13.97 16.57 -6.91
N LEU A 205 -14.73 15.58 -6.41
CA LEU A 205 -14.21 14.59 -5.47
C LEU A 205 -13.49 13.47 -6.21
N SER A 206 -12.33 13.12 -5.72
CA SER A 206 -11.58 11.92 -6.09
C SER A 206 -11.22 11.09 -4.87
N PHE A 207 -11.13 9.79 -5.05
CA PHE A 207 -10.89 8.81 -3.98
C PHE A 207 -9.65 8.01 -4.32
N TYR A 208 -8.80 7.79 -3.34
CA TYR A 208 -7.56 7.08 -3.51
C TYR A 208 -7.32 6.11 -2.35
N SER A 209 -7.02 4.86 -2.67
CA SER A 209 -6.68 3.84 -1.67
C SER A 209 -5.24 3.99 -1.21
N GLY A 210 -5.00 3.98 0.09
CA GLY A 210 -3.66 3.91 0.66
C GLY A 210 -2.99 2.55 0.46
N ASN A 211 -3.77 1.47 0.23
CA ASN A 211 -3.24 0.15 -0.08
C ASN A 211 -4.24 -0.68 -0.89
N GLU A 212 -3.92 -0.93 -2.15
CA GLU A 212 -4.78 -1.67 -3.09
C GLU A 212 -4.80 -3.18 -2.88
N ASP A 213 -3.86 -3.74 -2.13
CA ASP A 213 -3.89 -5.14 -1.71
C ASP A 213 -4.93 -5.39 -0.62
N ILE A 214 -5.38 -4.33 0.06
CA ILE A 214 -6.41 -4.40 1.09
C ILE A 214 -7.76 -4.00 0.51
N ILE A 215 -7.83 -2.85 -0.18
CA ILE A 215 -9.03 -2.35 -0.85
C ILE A 215 -8.67 -1.65 -2.15
N GLN A 216 -9.53 -1.75 -3.15
CA GLN A 216 -9.53 -0.90 -4.34
C GLN A 216 -10.70 0.07 -4.27
N VAL A 217 -10.46 1.33 -4.62
CA VAL A 217 -11.51 2.34 -4.68
C VAL A 217 -11.59 2.94 -6.08
N SER A 218 -12.81 3.10 -6.58
CA SER A 218 -13.07 3.75 -7.86
C SER A 218 -13.27 5.27 -7.69
N GLU A 219 -13.21 6.00 -8.80
CA GLU A 219 -13.40 7.45 -8.83
C GLU A 219 -14.72 7.91 -8.20
N ASN A 220 -15.74 7.08 -8.20
CA ASN A 220 -17.05 7.38 -7.64
C ASN A 220 -17.22 6.91 -6.18
N GLY A 221 -16.14 6.44 -5.54
CA GLY A 221 -16.12 5.98 -4.15
C GLY A 221 -16.61 4.55 -3.92
N ALA A 222 -16.81 3.73 -4.97
CA ALA A 222 -17.09 2.30 -4.79
C ALA A 222 -15.83 1.57 -4.35
N VAL A 223 -15.93 0.80 -3.26
CA VAL A 223 -14.80 0.11 -2.61
C VAL A 223 -14.97 -1.38 -2.75
N LYS A 224 -13.95 -2.02 -3.31
CA LYS A 224 -13.82 -3.48 -3.39
C LYS A 224 -12.85 -3.98 -2.34
N ILE A 225 -13.26 -4.99 -1.58
CA ILE A 225 -12.41 -5.64 -0.57
C ILE A 225 -11.51 -6.66 -1.28
N ILE A 226 -10.19 -6.55 -1.09
CA ILE A 226 -9.18 -7.42 -1.71
C ILE A 226 -8.54 -8.35 -0.67
N GLY A 227 -8.12 -7.80 0.47
CA GLY A 227 -7.44 -8.55 1.51
C GLY A 227 -7.65 -7.99 2.91
N ALA A 228 -7.17 -8.71 3.92
CA ALA A 228 -7.22 -8.25 5.30
C ALA A 228 -6.07 -7.27 5.61
N GLY A 229 -6.33 -6.30 6.48
CA GLY A 229 -5.36 -5.30 6.91
C GLY A 229 -6.03 -3.98 7.26
N THR A 230 -5.22 -3.00 7.61
CA THR A 230 -5.68 -1.62 7.86
C THR A 230 -5.07 -0.70 6.81
N THR A 231 -5.90 0.17 6.24
CA THR A 231 -5.50 1.16 5.26
C THR A 231 -6.34 2.42 5.42
N ASN A 232 -6.06 3.44 4.64
CA ASN A 232 -6.88 4.64 4.54
C ASN A 232 -7.42 4.82 3.11
N ILE A 233 -8.44 5.63 2.97
CA ILE A 233 -8.82 6.24 1.70
C ILE A 233 -8.63 7.75 1.84
N VAL A 234 -7.84 8.30 0.95
CA VAL A 234 -7.67 9.74 0.80
C VAL A 234 -8.75 10.25 -0.13
N ILE A 235 -9.52 11.22 0.33
CA ILE A 235 -10.57 11.88 -0.44
C ILE A 235 -10.14 13.31 -0.69
N THR A 236 -10.05 13.69 -1.95
CA THR A 236 -9.62 15.03 -2.36
C THR A 236 -10.76 15.73 -3.08
N ALA A 237 -11.07 16.97 -2.68
CA ALA A 237 -11.86 17.88 -3.46
C ALA A 237 -10.92 18.80 -4.24
N SER A 238 -10.98 18.72 -5.56
CA SER A 238 -10.09 19.50 -6.45
C SER A 238 -10.18 21.01 -6.20
N ALA A 239 -9.06 21.69 -6.42
CA ALA A 239 -9.08 23.14 -6.45
C ALA A 239 -9.85 23.65 -7.68
N THR A 240 -10.63 24.69 -7.49
CA THR A 240 -11.41 25.34 -8.55
C THR A 240 -11.09 26.84 -8.66
N GLN A 241 -11.81 27.54 -9.47
CA GLN A 241 -11.72 29.00 -9.52
C GLN A 241 -12.24 29.66 -8.22
N ASN A 242 -13.17 28.99 -7.52
CA ASN A 242 -13.88 29.53 -6.38
C ASN A 242 -13.41 28.95 -5.04
N CYS A 243 -12.87 27.72 -5.05
CA CYS A 243 -12.52 26.98 -3.85
C CYS A 243 -11.07 26.50 -3.84
N LYS A 244 -10.47 26.49 -2.65
CA LYS A 244 -9.18 25.84 -2.39
C LYS A 244 -9.36 24.33 -2.44
N MET A 245 -8.31 23.59 -2.76
CA MET A 245 -8.30 22.15 -2.58
C MET A 245 -8.59 21.78 -1.12
N ALA A 246 -9.36 20.75 -0.90
CA ALA A 246 -9.52 20.13 0.42
C ALA A 246 -9.20 18.65 0.34
N GLN A 247 -8.75 18.09 1.44
CA GLN A 247 -8.42 16.69 1.58
C GLN A 247 -8.87 16.18 2.94
N THR A 248 -9.35 14.96 2.97
CA THR A 248 -9.64 14.22 4.21
C THR A 248 -9.26 12.76 4.05
N GLU A 249 -9.14 12.07 5.15
CA GLU A 249 -8.83 10.64 5.18
C GLU A 249 -9.87 9.91 6.01
N ILE A 250 -10.21 8.72 5.58
CA ILE A 250 -10.99 7.76 6.36
C ILE A 250 -10.17 6.49 6.53
N TYR A 251 -10.30 5.85 7.68
CA TYR A 251 -9.57 4.63 7.99
C TYR A 251 -10.44 3.41 7.81
N ILE A 252 -9.86 2.37 7.22
CA ILE A 252 -10.56 1.12 6.92
C ILE A 252 -9.76 -0.04 7.48
N THR A 253 -10.43 -0.85 8.27
CA THR A 253 -9.87 -2.10 8.80
C THR A 253 -10.66 -3.27 8.22
N ILE A 254 -9.99 -4.12 7.46
CA ILE A 254 -10.55 -5.37 6.95
C ILE A 254 -10.01 -6.51 7.79
N LYS A 255 -10.88 -7.13 8.55
CA LYS A 255 -10.54 -8.32 9.37
C LYS A 255 -10.49 -9.56 8.49
N ASN A 256 -9.63 -10.51 8.85
CA ASN A 256 -9.75 -11.84 8.26
C ASN A 256 -11.15 -12.38 8.57
N LYS A 257 -11.74 -13.09 7.59
CA LYS A 257 -12.87 -13.93 7.90
C LYS A 257 -12.40 -14.85 9.03
N GLU A 258 -13.07 -14.83 10.17
CA GLU A 258 -12.87 -15.86 11.17
C GLU A 258 -13.09 -17.19 10.42
N THR A 259 -12.00 -17.79 9.97
CA THR A 259 -12.04 -19.20 9.70
C THR A 259 -12.40 -19.75 11.06
N ASP A 260 -13.55 -20.45 11.13
CA ASP A 260 -13.83 -21.34 12.24
C ASP A 260 -12.51 -22.00 12.58
N GLN A 261 -11.79 -21.43 13.54
CA GLN A 261 -10.61 -22.07 14.06
C GLN A 261 -11.21 -23.28 14.75
N LYS A 262 -11.37 -24.35 13.93
CA LYS A 262 -11.68 -25.64 14.50
C LYS A 262 -10.71 -25.78 15.66
N ARG A 263 -11.26 -25.64 16.84
CA ARG A 263 -10.51 -25.74 18.11
C ARG A 263 -9.58 -26.93 17.97
N VAL A 264 -8.29 -26.72 18.14
CA VAL A 264 -7.32 -27.81 18.12
C VAL A 264 -7.79 -28.79 19.21
N GLN A 265 -8.32 -29.91 18.75
CA GLN A 265 -8.81 -30.93 19.66
C GLN A 265 -7.62 -31.58 20.34
N LYS A 266 -7.67 -31.64 21.66
CA LYS A 266 -6.65 -32.36 22.44
C LYS A 266 -7.04 -33.85 22.48
N ILE A 267 -6.18 -34.70 21.98
CA ILE A 267 -6.33 -36.16 22.10
C ILE A 267 -5.55 -36.61 23.32
N THR A 268 -6.25 -37.21 24.25
CA THR A 268 -5.64 -37.94 25.38
C THR A 268 -5.75 -39.42 25.10
N TYR A 269 -4.72 -40.17 25.42
CA TYR A 269 -4.73 -41.63 25.22
C TYR A 269 -4.19 -42.33 26.43
N SER A 270 -4.68 -43.54 26.66
CA SER A 270 -4.12 -44.54 27.59
C SER A 270 -4.01 -45.88 26.86
N TYR A 271 -3.12 -46.70 27.29
CA TYR A 271 -2.99 -48.05 26.77
C TYR A 271 -2.96 -49.06 27.93
N GLN A 272 -3.48 -50.24 27.67
CA GLN A 272 -3.41 -51.39 28.56
C GLN A 272 -2.95 -52.61 27.76
N ALA A 273 -1.90 -53.26 28.26
CA ALA A 273 -1.47 -54.51 27.69
C ALA A 273 -2.49 -55.63 28.02
N ASP A 274 -2.73 -56.54 27.10
CA ASP A 274 -3.55 -57.72 27.40
C ASP A 274 -2.82 -58.56 28.46
N LYS A 275 -3.54 -58.96 29.52
CA LYS A 275 -3.00 -59.81 30.59
C LYS A 275 -2.74 -61.22 30.14
N LYS A 276 -3.36 -61.68 29.05
CA LYS A 276 -3.24 -63.03 28.50
C LYS A 276 -2.27 -63.11 27.32
N ASP A 277 -2.13 -62.05 26.54
CA ASP A 277 -1.21 -61.98 25.43
C ASP A 277 -0.45 -60.63 25.47
N LEU A 278 0.81 -60.69 25.82
CA LEU A 278 1.69 -59.51 25.95
C LEU A 278 1.99 -58.81 24.60
N ASN A 279 1.61 -59.44 23.51
CA ASN A 279 1.73 -58.83 22.16
C ASN A 279 0.50 -58.02 21.76
N ILE A 280 -0.55 -58.01 22.58
CA ILE A 280 -1.77 -57.25 22.35
C ILE A 280 -1.88 -56.16 23.42
N PHE A 281 -2.17 -54.97 22.95
CA PHE A 281 -2.51 -53.88 23.86
C PHE A 281 -3.72 -53.09 23.30
N TYR A 282 -4.46 -52.55 24.22
CA TYR A 282 -5.64 -51.75 23.92
C TYR A 282 -5.30 -50.27 24.00
N LEU A 283 -5.63 -49.51 22.97
CA LEU A 283 -5.46 -48.06 22.98
C LEU A 283 -6.83 -47.39 23.12
N ASP A 284 -7.05 -46.69 24.24
CA ASP A 284 -8.23 -45.84 24.42
C ASP A 284 -7.82 -44.39 24.23
N ALA A 285 -8.35 -43.74 23.22
CA ALA A 285 -8.12 -42.33 22.95
C ALA A 285 -9.43 -41.57 23.04
N LYS A 286 -9.38 -40.43 23.68
CA LYS A 286 -10.51 -39.51 23.83
C LYS A 286 -10.14 -38.14 23.28
N SER A 287 -11.06 -37.56 22.50
CA SER A 287 -10.99 -36.19 22.07
C SER A 287 -11.84 -35.32 22.99
N ASP A 288 -11.41 -34.11 23.25
CA ASP A 288 -12.19 -33.09 23.92
C ASP A 288 -13.13 -32.33 22.95
N GLY A 289 -13.17 -32.73 21.67
CA GLY A 289 -14.02 -32.20 20.62
C GLY A 289 -14.99 -33.25 20.05
N ASP A 290 -15.68 -32.88 18.99
CA ASP A 290 -16.71 -33.68 18.30
C ASP A 290 -16.20 -34.49 17.10
N GLY A 291 -14.90 -34.38 16.83
CA GLY A 291 -14.25 -35.10 15.75
C GLY A 291 -14.12 -36.60 16.01
N LYS A 292 -14.32 -37.39 14.94
CA LYS A 292 -14.07 -38.86 15.02
C LYS A 292 -12.57 -39.11 15.12
N ILE A 293 -12.19 -39.95 16.07
CA ILE A 293 -10.81 -40.42 16.20
C ILE A 293 -10.60 -41.57 15.22
N SER A 294 -9.55 -41.51 14.44
CA SER A 294 -9.08 -42.62 13.59
C SER A 294 -7.64 -42.97 13.96
N TYR A 295 -7.32 -44.23 13.85
CA TYR A 295 -6.02 -44.76 14.16
C TYR A 295 -5.34 -45.23 12.86
N ARG A 296 -4.06 -44.93 12.74
CA ARG A 296 -3.23 -45.37 11.61
C ARG A 296 -1.86 -45.77 12.14
N SER A 297 -1.38 -46.95 11.70
CA SER A 297 0.01 -47.34 11.93
C SER A 297 0.87 -46.80 10.79
N GLU A 298 2.01 -46.17 11.11
CA GLU A 298 3.00 -45.77 10.11
C GLU A 298 3.87 -46.94 9.66
N ASN A 299 3.89 -48.04 10.45
CA ASN A 299 4.61 -49.26 10.10
C ASN A 299 3.84 -50.50 10.55
N GLU A 300 3.05 -51.08 9.65
CA GLU A 300 2.22 -52.25 9.94
C GLU A 300 3.03 -53.53 10.17
N LYS A 301 4.33 -53.54 9.86
CA LYS A 301 5.24 -54.64 10.23
C LYS A 301 5.59 -54.65 11.70
N ILE A 302 5.47 -53.51 12.36
CA ILE A 302 5.77 -53.36 13.80
C ILE A 302 4.45 -53.32 14.60
N VAL A 303 3.46 -52.58 14.14
CA VAL A 303 2.17 -52.46 14.80
C VAL A 303 1.06 -52.56 13.77
N LYS A 304 0.15 -53.50 13.94
CA LYS A 304 -1.05 -53.64 13.13
C LYS A 304 -2.27 -53.20 13.91
N ILE A 305 -3.09 -52.36 13.30
CA ILE A 305 -4.35 -51.90 13.89
C ILE A 305 -5.48 -52.76 13.38
N ASP A 306 -6.24 -53.38 14.27
CA ASP A 306 -7.39 -54.20 13.89
C ASP A 306 -8.59 -53.27 13.54
N ALA A 307 -9.18 -53.46 12.36
CA ALA A 307 -10.28 -52.67 11.86
C ALA A 307 -11.63 -52.95 12.53
N VAL A 308 -11.75 -54.01 13.30
CA VAL A 308 -13.02 -54.43 13.94
C VAL A 308 -13.26 -53.76 15.30
N SER A 309 -12.20 -53.30 15.91
CA SER A 309 -12.31 -52.59 17.20
C SER A 309 -11.27 -51.47 17.24
N TYR A 310 -11.72 -50.26 17.16
CA TYR A 310 -10.86 -49.04 17.20
C TYR A 310 -10.01 -48.88 18.48
N THR A 311 -9.91 -49.96 19.28
CA THR A 311 -9.19 -50.01 20.55
C THR A 311 -8.10 -51.09 20.63
N HIS A 312 -7.86 -51.84 19.53
CA HIS A 312 -6.89 -52.94 19.58
C HIS A 312 -5.72 -52.68 18.64
N LEU A 313 -4.52 -52.68 19.20
CA LEU A 313 -3.27 -52.69 18.49
C LEU A 313 -2.56 -54.05 18.71
N THR A 314 -2.25 -54.76 17.66
CA THR A 314 -1.47 -56.01 17.75
C THR A 314 -0.06 -55.76 17.27
N LEU A 315 0.93 -56.15 18.03
CA LEU A 315 2.32 -56.20 17.60
C LEU A 315 2.50 -57.48 16.73
N PRO A 316 3.04 -57.38 15.54
CA PRO A 316 3.44 -58.57 14.79
C PRO A 316 4.47 -59.35 15.61
N THR A 317 4.30 -60.64 15.72
CA THR A 317 5.26 -61.53 16.35
C THR A 317 6.59 -61.40 15.62
N ILE A 318 7.57 -60.80 16.22
CA ILE A 318 8.95 -60.85 15.73
C ILE A 318 9.44 -62.25 16.04
N CYS A 319 9.31 -63.17 15.10
CA CYS A 319 10.02 -64.43 15.18
C CYS A 319 11.51 -64.14 15.13
N SER A 320 12.17 -64.55 16.21
CA SER A 320 13.62 -64.59 16.44
C SER A 320 14.38 -65.18 15.26
#